data_81059611d2427d937fe4654910594474
#
_entry.id   81059611d2427d937fe4654910594474
#
_cell.length_a   1.000
_cell.length_b   1.000
_cell.length_c   1.000
_cell.angle_alpha   90.00
_cell.angle_beta   90.00
_cell.angle_gamma   90.00
#
_symmetry.space_group_name_H-M   'P 1'
#
loop_
_entity.id
_entity.type
_entity.pdbx_description
1 polymer ?
#
loop_
_entity_poly.entity_id
_entity_poly.type
_entity_poly.pdbx_seq_one_letter_code
_entity_poly.pdbx_strand_id
1 'polypeptide(L)'
;TDKRLAKIYQEWAGTRYRLGGLTKGGIDCSGFMQTTFLKAYGLALPRSTAEQRHVGKQIQKHELKVGDLVFFRKNNHVGVYIGNNRFMHSSTSRGVIIESLDDSYWAKTYTQSRRVL
;
A
#
# COMPACT_ATOMS: atom_id res chain seq x y z
N THR A 1 -8.98 -13.20 4.25
CA THR A 1 -8.98 -11.75 4.46
C THR A 1 -8.40 -11.41 5.82
N ASP A 2 -7.48 -10.47 5.86
CA ASP A 2 -6.85 -10.05 7.11
C ASP A 2 -7.74 -9.02 7.81
N LYS A 3 -8.21 -9.37 9.00
CA LYS A 3 -9.11 -8.50 9.78
C LYS A 3 -8.44 -7.19 10.17
N ARG A 4 -7.13 -7.20 10.40
CA ARG A 4 -6.38 -6.00 10.77
C ARG A 4 -6.36 -4.99 9.64
N LEU A 5 -6.14 -5.45 8.41
CA LEU A 5 -6.17 -4.58 7.23
C LEU A 5 -7.58 -4.09 6.94
N ALA A 6 -8.59 -4.93 7.12
CA ALA A 6 -9.98 -4.52 6.95
C ALA A 6 -10.37 -3.40 7.92
N LYS A 7 -9.91 -3.49 9.16
CA LYS A 7 -10.16 -2.45 10.17
C LYS A 7 -9.49 -1.13 9.80
N ILE A 8 -8.26 -1.19 9.28
CA ILE A 8 -7.56 0.01 8.80
C ILE A 8 -8.37 0.66 7.67
N TYR A 9 -8.88 -0.14 6.73
CA TYR A 9 -9.68 0.39 5.64
C TYR A 9 -10.96 1.07 6.14
N GLN A 10 -11.66 0.46 7.09
CA GLN A 10 -12.85 1.08 7.68
C GLN A 10 -12.53 2.45 8.28
N GLU A 11 -11.38 2.57 8.89
CA GLU A 11 -10.95 3.79 9.57
C GLU A 11 -10.54 4.89 8.58
N TRP A 12 -9.88 4.51 7.48
CA TRP A 12 -9.20 5.46 6.59
C TRP A 12 -9.86 5.60 5.20
N ALA A 13 -10.83 4.76 4.84
CA ALA A 13 -11.44 4.78 3.51
C ALA A 13 -11.92 6.19 3.16
N GLY A 14 -11.57 6.64 1.95
CA GLY A 14 -11.97 7.97 1.46
C GLY A 14 -11.11 9.12 1.95
N THR A 15 -10.14 8.88 2.83
CA THR A 15 -9.19 9.93 3.23
C THR A 15 -8.46 10.41 1.99
N ARG A 16 -8.46 11.72 1.75
CA ARG A 16 -7.90 12.27 0.52
C ARG A 16 -6.38 12.16 0.49
N TYR A 17 -5.84 12.13 -0.72
CA TYR A 17 -4.40 12.17 -0.93
C TYR A 17 -3.86 13.57 -0.60
N ARG A 18 -2.72 13.60 0.09
CA ARG A 18 -1.98 14.84 0.33
C ARG A 18 -0.49 14.51 0.44
N LEU A 19 0.30 15.04 -0.48
CA LEU A 19 1.75 14.81 -0.49
C LEU A 19 2.35 15.26 0.84
N GLY A 20 3.11 14.36 1.48
CA GLY A 20 3.70 14.61 2.80
C GLY A 20 2.74 14.44 3.96
N GLY A 21 1.46 14.12 3.70
CA GLY A 21 0.46 14.00 4.74
C GLY A 21 0.51 12.69 5.50
N LEU A 22 0.12 12.74 6.78
CA LEU A 22 0.09 11.59 7.70
C LEU A 22 -1.19 11.56 8.53
N THR A 23 -2.22 12.33 8.18
CA THR A 23 -3.41 12.49 9.01
C THR A 23 -4.67 12.23 8.20
N LYS A 24 -5.81 12.21 8.90
CA LYS A 24 -7.12 12.09 8.25
C LYS A 24 -7.50 13.31 7.42
N GLY A 25 -6.76 14.41 7.56
CA GLY A 25 -6.88 15.56 6.66
C GLY A 25 -6.21 15.36 5.30
N GLY A 26 -5.40 14.33 5.17
CA GLY A 26 -4.73 13.97 3.94
C GLY A 26 -3.53 13.08 4.22
N ILE A 27 -3.33 12.05 3.39
CA ILE A 27 -2.24 11.08 3.57
C ILE A 27 -1.70 10.65 2.22
N ASP A 28 -0.37 10.58 2.09
CA ASP A 28 0.22 10.10 0.84
C ASP A 28 0.39 8.58 0.86
N CYS A 29 0.87 8.00 -0.25
CA CYS A 29 0.92 6.54 -0.39
C CYS A 29 1.87 5.90 0.62
N SER A 30 3.06 6.42 0.81
CA SER A 30 4.02 5.87 1.75
C SER A 30 3.61 6.14 3.21
N GLY A 31 3.00 7.29 3.48
CA GLY A 31 2.46 7.61 4.81
C GLY A 31 1.34 6.67 5.21
N PHE A 32 0.47 6.32 4.26
CA PHE A 32 -0.59 5.35 4.53
C PHE A 32 -0.02 3.96 4.82
N MET A 33 1.02 3.55 4.10
CA MET A 33 1.67 2.28 4.37
C MET A 33 2.37 2.28 5.73
N GLN A 34 3.06 3.36 6.07
CA GLN A 34 3.69 3.50 7.38
C GLN A 34 2.65 3.38 8.50
N THR A 35 1.55 4.08 8.38
CA THR A 35 0.43 4.04 9.35
C THR A 35 -0.20 2.65 9.41
N THR A 36 -0.47 2.04 8.26
CA THR A 36 -1.09 0.73 8.18
C THR A 36 -0.25 -0.34 8.86
N PHE A 37 1.03 -0.41 8.55
CA PHE A 37 1.90 -1.45 9.09
C PHE A 37 2.16 -1.26 10.58
N LEU A 38 2.26 -0.01 11.03
CA LEU A 38 2.42 0.25 12.45
C LEU A 38 1.18 -0.19 13.24
N LYS A 39 0.01 0.19 12.77
CA LYS A 39 -1.25 -0.13 13.47
C LYS A 39 -1.64 -1.60 13.36
N ALA A 40 -1.49 -2.19 12.18
CA ALA A 40 -1.93 -3.57 11.96
C ALA A 40 -0.94 -4.59 12.51
N TYR A 41 0.35 -4.33 12.39
CA TYR A 41 1.39 -5.33 12.67
C TYR A 41 2.47 -4.89 13.65
N GLY A 42 2.41 -3.65 14.13
CA GLY A 42 3.46 -3.13 15.02
C GLY A 42 4.80 -2.97 14.33
N LEU A 43 4.81 -2.87 13.00
CA LEU A 43 6.04 -2.80 12.20
C LEU A 43 6.25 -1.38 11.71
N ALA A 44 7.41 -0.81 12.06
CA ALA A 44 7.78 0.54 11.61
C ALA A 44 8.41 0.47 10.22
N LEU A 45 7.76 1.08 9.22
CA LEU A 45 8.32 1.23 7.88
C LEU A 45 8.99 2.60 7.76
N PRO A 46 9.99 2.74 6.86
CA PRO A 46 10.52 4.06 6.54
C PRO A 46 9.41 4.97 6.00
N ARG A 47 9.63 6.28 6.10
CA ARG A 47 8.60 7.28 5.74
C ARG A 47 8.30 7.35 4.24
N SER A 48 9.30 7.18 3.40
CA SER A 48 9.17 7.46 1.96
C SER A 48 9.07 6.18 1.13
N THR A 49 8.43 6.29 -0.04
CA THR A 49 8.38 5.21 -1.03
C THR A 49 9.80 4.85 -1.50
N ALA A 50 10.66 5.86 -1.66
CA ALA A 50 12.05 5.65 -2.08
C ALA A 50 12.82 4.74 -1.11
N GLU A 51 12.48 4.79 0.16
CA GLU A 51 13.09 3.92 1.18
C GLU A 51 12.35 2.60 1.31
N GLN A 52 11.01 2.63 1.24
CA GLN A 52 10.18 1.43 1.39
C GLN A 52 10.47 0.39 0.31
N ARG A 53 10.85 0.82 -0.88
CA ARG A 53 11.17 -0.10 -2.00
C ARG A 53 12.34 -1.02 -1.70
N HIS A 54 13.10 -0.75 -0.66
CA HIS A 54 14.26 -1.56 -0.26
C HIS A 54 14.02 -2.42 0.99
N VAL A 55 12.85 -2.32 1.63
CA VAL A 55 12.58 -3.09 2.85
C VAL A 55 12.25 -4.55 2.52
N GLY A 56 12.54 -5.42 3.45
CA GLY A 56 12.18 -6.83 3.34
C GLY A 56 12.84 -7.53 2.16
N LYS A 57 12.10 -8.48 1.60
CA LYS A 57 12.58 -9.35 0.52
C LYS A 57 11.71 -9.16 -0.72
N GLN A 58 12.34 -9.04 -1.88
CA GLN A 58 11.61 -9.01 -3.14
C GLN A 58 11.00 -10.37 -3.42
N ILE A 59 9.73 -10.39 -3.85
CA ILE A 59 9.04 -11.61 -4.22
C ILE A 59 8.43 -11.45 -5.61
N GLN A 60 8.09 -12.58 -6.24
CA GLN A 60 7.44 -12.58 -7.54
C GLN A 60 5.95 -12.23 -7.39
N LYS A 61 5.36 -11.67 -8.43
CA LYS A 61 3.94 -11.29 -8.42
C LYS A 61 3.02 -12.46 -8.08
N HIS A 62 3.33 -13.64 -8.62
CA HIS A 62 2.52 -14.86 -8.37
C HIS A 62 2.66 -15.39 -6.95
N GLU A 63 3.62 -14.88 -6.18
CA GLU A 63 3.83 -15.28 -4.78
C GLU A 63 3.15 -14.35 -3.78
N LEU A 64 2.44 -13.33 -4.24
CA LEU A 64 1.82 -12.33 -3.36
C LEU A 64 0.93 -12.96 -2.29
N LYS A 65 1.11 -12.47 -1.07
CA LYS A 65 0.30 -12.83 0.09
C LYS A 65 -0.18 -11.56 0.79
N VAL A 66 -1.29 -11.68 1.50
CA VAL A 66 -1.83 -10.57 2.28
C VAL A 66 -0.74 -9.96 3.17
N GLY A 67 -0.59 -8.64 3.10
CA GLY A 67 0.43 -7.93 3.87
C GLY A 67 1.71 -7.63 3.08
N ASP A 68 1.83 -8.11 1.85
CA ASP A 68 2.97 -7.77 1.00
C ASP A 68 2.80 -6.36 0.43
N LEU A 69 3.91 -5.64 0.29
CA LEU A 69 3.90 -4.33 -0.38
C LEU A 69 3.94 -4.52 -1.89
N VAL A 70 3.16 -3.72 -2.61
CA VAL A 70 3.17 -3.69 -4.08
C VAL A 70 3.54 -2.29 -4.55
N PHE A 71 4.45 -2.21 -5.52
CA PHE A 71 4.99 -0.95 -6.02
C PHE A 71 4.65 -0.76 -7.48
N PHE A 72 4.36 0.48 -7.84
CA PHE A 72 3.94 0.88 -9.20
C PHE A 72 4.73 2.09 -9.68
N ARG A 73 4.65 2.37 -10.99
CA ARG A 73 5.24 3.57 -11.57
C ARG A 73 6.73 3.71 -11.26
N LYS A 74 7.50 2.66 -11.50
CA LYS A 74 8.95 2.61 -11.24
C LYS A 74 9.27 2.92 -9.77
N ASN A 75 8.48 2.30 -8.85
CA ASN A 75 8.63 2.45 -7.40
C ASN A 75 8.24 3.84 -6.86
N ASN A 76 7.47 4.62 -7.61
CA ASN A 76 7.02 5.92 -7.13
C ASN A 76 5.67 5.87 -6.42
N HIS A 77 5.03 4.71 -6.39
CA HIS A 77 3.76 4.51 -5.70
C HIS A 77 3.76 3.16 -4.99
N VAL A 78 3.06 3.07 -3.86
CA VAL A 78 3.05 1.86 -3.04
C VAL A 78 1.66 1.61 -2.46
N GLY A 79 1.33 0.33 -2.32
CA GLY A 79 0.14 -0.12 -1.64
C GLY A 79 0.41 -1.44 -0.93
N VAL A 80 -0.61 -2.00 -0.28
CA VAL A 80 -0.52 -3.29 0.41
C VAL A 80 -1.49 -4.29 -0.22
N TYR A 81 -0.99 -5.48 -0.50
CA TYR A 81 -1.83 -6.57 -1.04
C TYR A 81 -2.78 -7.08 0.03
N ILE A 82 -4.05 -7.21 -0.31
CA ILE A 82 -5.09 -7.65 0.63
C ILE A 82 -5.75 -8.98 0.22
N GLY A 83 -5.20 -9.66 -0.78
CA GLY A 83 -5.77 -10.92 -1.28
C GLY A 83 -6.71 -10.70 -2.46
N ASN A 84 -7.09 -11.79 -3.12
CA ASN A 84 -8.02 -11.76 -4.27
C ASN A 84 -7.59 -10.78 -5.37
N ASN A 85 -6.28 -10.67 -5.58
CA ASN A 85 -5.70 -9.82 -6.62
C ASN A 85 -6.06 -8.34 -6.45
N ARG A 86 -6.23 -7.89 -5.20
CA ARG A 86 -6.57 -6.50 -4.85
C ARG A 86 -5.55 -5.91 -3.90
N PHE A 87 -5.46 -4.60 -3.91
CA PHE A 87 -4.55 -3.88 -3.02
C PHE A 87 -5.21 -2.62 -2.47
N MET A 88 -4.74 -2.19 -1.30
CA MET A 88 -5.23 -1.02 -0.61
C MET A 88 -4.14 0.06 -0.65
N HIS A 89 -4.51 1.29 -1.02
CA HIS A 89 -3.54 2.36 -1.15
C HIS A 89 -4.18 3.74 -1.01
N SER A 90 -3.35 4.77 -0.88
CA SER A 90 -3.80 6.15 -0.97
C SER A 90 -3.61 6.61 -2.42
N SER A 91 -4.71 6.63 -3.19
CA SER A 91 -4.71 7.06 -4.58
C SER A 91 -4.60 8.57 -4.67
N THR A 92 -3.80 9.08 -5.62
CA THR A 92 -3.64 10.52 -5.81
C THR A 92 -4.96 11.22 -6.18
N SER A 93 -5.85 10.52 -6.87
CA SER A 93 -7.12 11.10 -7.32
C SER A 93 -8.33 10.68 -6.48
N ARG A 94 -8.26 9.52 -5.80
CA ARG A 94 -9.42 8.95 -5.11
C ARG A 94 -9.23 8.81 -3.60
N GLY A 95 -8.02 9.06 -3.10
CA GLY A 95 -7.71 8.87 -1.68
C GLY A 95 -7.56 7.39 -1.34
N VAL A 96 -7.77 7.05 -0.08
CA VAL A 96 -7.64 5.68 0.40
C VAL A 96 -8.76 4.82 -0.21
N ILE A 97 -8.35 3.81 -0.99
CA ILE A 97 -9.27 2.98 -1.76
C ILE A 97 -8.65 1.59 -2.00
N ILE A 98 -9.51 0.62 -2.26
CA ILE A 98 -9.12 -0.72 -2.69
C ILE A 98 -9.31 -0.80 -4.20
N GLU A 99 -8.30 -1.28 -4.92
CA GLU A 99 -8.35 -1.45 -6.37
C GLU A 99 -7.78 -2.80 -6.78
N SER A 100 -8.02 -3.19 -8.03
CA SER A 100 -7.60 -4.48 -8.57
C SER A 100 -6.22 -4.38 -9.23
N LEU A 101 -5.38 -5.38 -9.01
CA LEU A 101 -4.11 -5.53 -9.74
C LEU A 101 -4.36 -5.86 -11.21
N ASP A 102 -5.57 -6.30 -11.57
CA ASP A 102 -5.94 -6.60 -12.96
C ASP A 102 -6.44 -5.37 -13.72
N ASP A 103 -6.69 -4.25 -13.03
CA ASP A 103 -7.00 -2.99 -13.68
C ASP A 103 -5.87 -2.65 -14.66
N SER A 104 -6.22 -2.23 -15.87
CA SER A 104 -5.24 -2.06 -16.95
C SER A 104 -4.12 -1.09 -16.57
N TYR A 105 -4.43 -0.01 -15.88
CA TYR A 105 -3.42 0.96 -15.44
C TYR A 105 -2.46 0.35 -14.42
N TRP A 106 -3.01 -0.34 -13.41
CA TRP A 106 -2.18 -0.93 -12.34
C TRP A 106 -1.37 -2.11 -12.83
N ALA A 107 -1.94 -2.96 -13.70
CA ALA A 107 -1.22 -4.05 -14.33
C ALA A 107 -0.04 -3.54 -15.16
N LYS A 108 -0.27 -2.45 -15.92
CA LYS A 108 0.75 -1.85 -16.79
C LYS A 108 1.88 -1.20 -16.00
N THR A 109 1.57 -0.58 -14.87
CA THR A 109 2.56 0.18 -14.09
C THR A 109 3.16 -0.59 -12.93
N TYR A 110 2.73 -1.84 -12.71
CA TYR A 110 3.28 -2.69 -11.67
C TYR A 110 4.79 -2.83 -11.83
N THR A 111 5.53 -2.65 -10.73
CA THR A 111 7.00 -2.65 -10.75
C THR A 111 7.60 -3.82 -9.97
N GLN A 112 7.23 -3.99 -8.71
CA GLN A 112 7.75 -5.07 -7.88
C GLN A 112 6.87 -5.27 -6.65
N SER A 113 7.14 -6.35 -5.92
CA SER A 113 6.52 -6.63 -4.62
C SER A 113 7.59 -6.97 -3.59
N ARG A 114 7.33 -6.57 -2.33
CA ARG A 114 8.26 -6.81 -1.23
C ARG A 114 7.51 -7.44 -0.05
N ARG A 115 8.13 -8.44 0.58
CA ARG A 115 7.58 -9.08 1.78
C ARG A 115 8.33 -8.59 3.00
N VAL A 116 7.60 -7.98 3.93
CA VAL A 116 8.17 -7.41 5.16
C VAL A 116 7.70 -8.14 6.41
N LEU A 117 6.68 -8.97 6.27
CA LEU A 117 6.13 -9.77 7.38
C LEU A 117 6.78 -11.15 7.45
#